data_937617282b225ca4a4e7bec2c25755d1
#
_entry.id   937617282b225ca4a4e7bec2c25755d1
#
_cell.length_a   1.000
_cell.length_b   1.000
_cell.length_c   1.000
_cell.angle_alpha   90.00
_cell.angle_beta   90.00
_cell.angle_gamma   90.00
#
_symmetry.space_group_name_H-M   'P 1'
#
loop_
_entity.id
_entity.type
_entity.pdbx_description
1 polymer ?
#
loop_
_entity_poly.entity_id
_entity_poly.type
_entity_poly.pdbx_seq_one_letter_code
_entity_poly.pdbx_strand_id
1 'polypeptide(L)'
;IEAVTGVQTCALPILLKPTIERQLGGTIHFGRVAMKPGKPSTFATVPVKSNDGAPVKKLVFSLPGNPASAVVTLHLFVLPSLHFACGVQPAGLPSVPVLLGHEIRLDKQRKEYHRAVVSVGRDGRLVAASTGAQRSSMVGSLKSANALLCLPIGDKIGKGEEVQALLMGAISAP
;
A
#
# COMPACT_ATOMS: atom_id res chain seq x y z
N ILE A 1 14.79 9.90 11.92
CA ILE A 1 13.90 8.74 12.05
C ILE A 1 14.47 7.62 11.19
N GLU A 2 14.84 6.52 11.81
CA GLU A 2 15.26 5.31 11.10
C GLU A 2 14.06 4.38 10.99
N ALA A 3 13.72 3.98 9.76
CA ALA A 3 12.69 2.98 9.49
C ALA A 3 13.38 1.65 9.16
N VAL A 4 12.98 0.58 9.82
CA VAL A 4 13.40 -0.78 9.48
C VAL A 4 12.28 -1.44 8.70
N THR A 5 12.55 -1.78 7.44
CA THR A 5 11.62 -2.50 6.58
C THR A 5 12.12 -3.93 6.35
N GLY A 6 11.22 -4.88 6.46
CA GLY A 6 11.50 -6.29 6.18
C GLY A 6 10.42 -6.91 5.32
N VAL A 7 10.83 -7.75 4.36
CA VAL A 7 9.91 -8.55 3.53
C VAL A 7 9.75 -9.92 4.19
N GLN A 8 8.50 -10.27 4.53
CA GLN A 8 8.20 -11.52 5.24
C GLN A 8 7.91 -12.69 4.32
N THR A 9 8.50 -13.84 4.65
CA THR A 9 7.96 -15.16 4.27
C THR A 9 6.84 -15.58 5.23
N CYS A 10 6.00 -16.54 4.84
CA CYS A 10 4.81 -16.94 5.63
C CYS A 10 5.08 -17.40 7.07
N ALA A 11 6.31 -17.79 7.42
CA ALA A 11 6.68 -18.28 8.75
C ALA A 11 7.00 -17.15 9.77
N LEU A 12 7.38 -15.97 9.32
CA LEU A 12 7.82 -14.86 10.18
C LEU A 12 6.74 -14.18 11.04
N PRO A 13 5.44 -14.11 10.66
CA PRO A 13 4.43 -13.47 11.50
C PRO A 13 4.27 -14.07 12.90
N ILE A 14 4.60 -15.36 13.05
CA ILE A 14 4.46 -16.08 14.33
C ILE A 14 5.53 -15.62 15.32
N LEU A 15 6.75 -15.34 14.86
CA LEU A 15 7.87 -14.95 15.70
C LEU A 15 8.00 -13.42 15.87
N LEU A 16 7.66 -12.65 14.84
CA LEU A 16 7.88 -11.21 14.85
C LEU A 16 7.10 -10.48 15.95
N LYS A 17 5.82 -10.80 16.13
CA LYS A 17 4.99 -10.12 17.13
C LYS A 17 5.49 -10.37 18.56
N PRO A 18 5.71 -11.64 18.98
CA PRO A 18 6.30 -11.90 20.30
C PRO A 18 7.67 -11.26 20.50
N THR A 19 8.51 -11.23 19.45
CA THR A 19 9.82 -10.56 19.52
C THR A 19 9.69 -9.07 19.76
N ILE A 20 8.83 -8.39 18.99
CA ILE A 20 8.58 -6.94 19.15
C ILE A 20 8.09 -6.65 20.58
N GLU A 21 7.07 -7.36 21.05
CA GLU A 21 6.41 -7.04 22.33
C GLU A 21 7.24 -7.51 23.52
N ARG A 22 7.71 -8.77 23.51
CA ARG A 22 8.33 -9.39 24.71
C ARG A 22 9.83 -9.15 24.82
N GLN A 23 10.56 -9.12 23.69
CA GLN A 23 12.01 -8.98 23.71
C GLN A 23 12.47 -7.53 23.52
N LEU A 24 11.75 -6.76 22.67
CA LEU A 24 12.16 -5.39 22.34
C LEU A 24 11.32 -4.32 23.07
N GLY A 25 10.32 -4.72 23.87
CA GLY A 25 9.45 -3.77 24.57
C GLY A 25 8.68 -2.85 23.63
N GLY A 26 8.43 -3.30 22.41
CA GLY A 26 7.75 -2.53 21.38
C GLY A 26 6.24 -2.60 21.50
N THR A 27 5.56 -1.74 20.76
CA THR A 27 4.10 -1.68 20.67
C THR A 27 3.65 -1.96 19.26
N ILE A 28 2.77 -2.96 19.06
CA ILE A 28 2.12 -3.24 17.78
C ILE A 28 0.88 -2.36 17.67
N HIS A 29 0.87 -1.46 16.69
CA HIS A 29 -0.26 -0.55 16.43
C HIS A 29 -1.33 -1.23 15.59
N PHE A 30 -0.92 -2.00 14.57
CA PHE A 30 -1.81 -2.91 13.85
C PHE A 30 -1.02 -4.11 13.29
N GLY A 31 -1.71 -5.20 13.15
CA GLY A 31 -1.24 -6.40 12.48
C GLY A 31 -2.43 -7.15 11.92
N ARG A 32 -2.40 -7.47 10.64
CA ARG A 32 -3.52 -7.88 9.78
C ARG A 32 -4.47 -6.74 9.46
N VAL A 33 -4.44 -6.30 8.21
CA VAL A 33 -5.30 -5.23 7.69
C VAL A 33 -6.38 -5.84 6.79
N ALA A 34 -7.62 -5.35 6.89
CA ALA A 34 -8.74 -5.81 6.05
C ALA A 34 -8.67 -5.22 4.64
N MET A 35 -7.58 -5.49 3.93
CA MET A 35 -7.30 -4.98 2.58
C MET A 35 -6.80 -6.07 1.63
N LYS A 36 -6.84 -5.80 0.33
CA LYS A 36 -6.30 -6.64 -0.74
C LYS A 36 -5.55 -5.74 -1.75
N PRO A 37 -4.26 -6.08 -2.05
CA PRO A 37 -3.39 -6.98 -1.31
C PRO A 37 -2.95 -6.36 0.02
N GLY A 38 -2.19 -7.10 0.85
CA GLY A 38 -1.56 -6.50 2.04
C GLY A 38 -2.07 -6.99 3.39
N LYS A 39 -3.02 -7.95 3.44
CA LYS A 39 -3.60 -8.46 4.69
C LYS A 39 -2.58 -8.73 5.83
N PRO A 40 -1.39 -9.37 5.61
CA PRO A 40 -0.46 -9.68 6.69
C PRO A 40 0.43 -8.52 7.13
N SER A 41 0.18 -7.29 6.68
CA SER A 41 0.99 -6.13 7.08
C SER A 41 0.89 -5.86 8.58
N THR A 42 2.03 -5.49 9.19
CA THR A 42 2.12 -5.11 10.59
C THR A 42 2.88 -3.80 10.71
N PHE A 43 2.42 -2.92 11.59
CA PHE A 43 3.13 -1.71 11.98
C PHE A 43 3.30 -1.69 13.49
N ALA A 44 4.52 -1.40 13.92
CA ALA A 44 4.90 -1.32 15.33
C ALA A 44 5.90 -0.19 15.57
N THR A 45 6.06 0.17 16.84
CA THR A 45 7.16 1.02 17.31
C THR A 45 7.96 0.28 18.36
N VAL A 46 9.28 0.48 18.34
CA VAL A 46 10.21 -0.12 19.31
C VAL A 46 11.00 1.00 19.98
N PRO A 47 11.03 1.05 21.33
CA PRO A 47 11.89 1.99 22.04
C PRO A 47 13.34 1.57 21.91
N VAL A 48 14.22 2.51 21.59
CA VAL A 48 15.67 2.29 21.57
C VAL A 48 16.36 3.49 22.22
N LYS A 49 17.60 3.32 22.63
CA LYS A 49 18.45 4.44 23.03
C LYS A 49 19.21 4.93 21.81
N SER A 50 19.23 6.23 21.58
CA SER A 50 20.10 6.85 20.59
C SER A 50 21.56 6.88 21.08
N ASN A 51 22.48 7.29 20.24
CA ASN A 51 23.91 7.30 20.56
C ASN A 51 24.26 8.20 21.77
N ASP A 52 23.44 9.22 22.02
CA ASP A 52 23.54 10.13 23.19
C ASP A 52 22.76 9.63 24.40
N GLY A 53 22.19 8.42 24.37
CA GLY A 53 21.41 7.81 25.43
C GLY A 53 19.95 8.26 25.53
N ALA A 54 19.48 9.21 24.69
CA ALA A 54 18.10 9.67 24.70
C ALA A 54 17.13 8.59 24.20
N PRO A 55 15.93 8.47 24.77
CA PRO A 55 14.95 7.50 24.31
C PRO A 55 14.36 7.93 22.94
N VAL A 56 14.45 7.04 21.96
CA VAL A 56 13.93 7.23 20.60
C VAL A 56 13.01 6.07 20.25
N LYS A 57 11.95 6.33 19.49
CA LYS A 57 11.09 5.28 18.93
C LYS A 57 11.47 5.01 17.48
N LYS A 58 11.78 3.76 17.17
CA LYS A 58 11.98 3.29 15.79
C LYS A 58 10.68 2.76 15.23
N LEU A 59 10.39 3.07 13.98
CA LEU A 59 9.23 2.55 13.25
C LEU A 59 9.59 1.19 12.64
N VAL A 60 8.72 0.21 12.82
CA VAL A 60 8.88 -1.15 12.27
C VAL A 60 7.69 -1.47 11.37
N PHE A 61 7.96 -1.65 10.09
CA PHE A 61 6.98 -2.09 9.09
C PHE A 61 7.32 -3.50 8.66
N SER A 62 6.39 -4.43 8.89
CA SER A 62 6.49 -5.78 8.36
C SER A 62 5.53 -5.92 7.18
N LEU A 63 6.09 -6.00 5.98
CA LEU A 63 5.34 -6.07 4.74
C LEU A 63 5.18 -7.51 4.25
N PRO A 64 4.14 -7.81 3.45
CA PRO A 64 3.97 -9.14 2.85
C PRO A 64 5.18 -9.53 2.01
N GLY A 65 5.58 -10.82 2.06
CA GLY A 65 6.69 -11.34 1.26
C GLY A 65 6.44 -11.41 -0.24
N ASN A 66 5.19 -11.27 -0.65
CA ASN A 66 4.84 -11.23 -2.07
C ASN A 66 5.17 -9.84 -2.66
N PRO A 67 5.97 -9.76 -3.75
CA PRO A 67 6.46 -8.50 -4.29
C PRO A 67 5.37 -7.48 -4.63
N ALA A 68 4.30 -7.92 -5.30
CA ALA A 68 3.20 -7.02 -5.65
C ALA A 68 2.47 -6.48 -4.42
N SER A 69 2.33 -7.30 -3.38
CA SER A 69 1.75 -6.86 -2.11
C SER A 69 2.70 -5.93 -1.34
N ALA A 70 4.00 -6.22 -1.36
CA ALA A 70 5.02 -5.40 -0.71
C ALA A 70 5.04 -3.98 -1.31
N VAL A 71 5.01 -3.85 -2.64
CA VAL A 71 4.97 -2.55 -3.32
C VAL A 71 3.71 -1.76 -2.97
N VAL A 72 2.53 -2.38 -2.98
CA VAL A 72 1.29 -1.70 -2.59
C VAL A 72 1.35 -1.22 -1.14
N THR A 73 1.79 -2.06 -0.22
CA THR A 73 1.88 -1.69 1.20
C THR A 73 3.00 -0.72 1.51
N LEU A 74 4.10 -0.72 0.75
CA LEU A 74 5.13 0.32 0.79
C LEU A 74 4.52 1.70 0.50
N HIS A 75 3.75 1.81 -0.60
CA HIS A 75 3.13 3.07 -0.99
C HIS A 75 2.04 3.53 -0.01
N LEU A 76 1.31 2.61 0.62
CA LEU A 76 0.20 2.95 1.51
C LEU A 76 0.63 3.21 2.96
N PHE A 77 1.72 2.60 3.44
CA PHE A 77 2.13 2.70 4.84
C PHE A 77 3.50 3.32 5.04
N VAL A 78 4.52 2.82 4.32
CA VAL A 78 5.91 3.24 4.58
C VAL A 78 6.17 4.64 4.03
N LEU A 79 5.90 4.87 2.74
CA LEU A 79 6.16 6.18 2.12
C LEU A 79 5.41 7.33 2.80
N PRO A 80 4.11 7.23 3.11
CA PRO A 80 3.42 8.28 3.85
C PRO A 80 4.02 8.54 5.23
N SER A 81 4.47 7.50 5.92
CA SER A 81 5.13 7.65 7.23
C SER A 81 6.48 8.35 7.12
N LEU A 82 7.26 8.04 6.07
CA LEU A 82 8.53 8.72 5.80
C LEU A 82 8.29 10.17 5.38
N HIS A 83 7.34 10.44 4.49
CA HIS A 83 6.98 11.81 4.09
C HIS A 83 6.58 12.65 5.31
N PHE A 84 5.70 12.12 6.16
CA PHE A 84 5.31 12.79 7.40
C PHE A 84 6.50 13.08 8.30
N ALA A 85 7.39 12.10 8.47
CA ALA A 85 8.58 12.22 9.28
C ALA A 85 9.59 13.26 8.74
N CYS A 86 9.61 13.46 7.41
CA CYS A 86 10.42 14.48 6.74
C CYS A 86 9.71 15.83 6.62
N GLY A 87 8.51 15.99 7.19
CA GLY A 87 7.76 17.25 7.12
C GLY A 87 7.07 17.52 5.78
N VAL A 88 7.00 16.52 4.88
CA VAL A 88 6.30 16.64 3.59
C VAL A 88 4.79 16.63 3.82
N GLN A 89 4.08 17.62 3.24
CA GLN A 89 2.62 17.74 3.32
C GLN A 89 2.02 17.96 1.92
N PRO A 90 0.95 17.25 1.56
CA PRO A 90 0.37 16.10 2.27
C PRO A 90 1.31 14.88 2.23
N ALA A 91 1.36 14.12 3.31
CA ALA A 91 2.25 12.96 3.44
C ALA A 91 1.79 11.75 2.60
N GLY A 92 0.48 11.65 2.32
CA GLY A 92 -0.11 10.57 1.54
C GLY A 92 0.11 10.70 0.03
N LEU A 93 -0.24 9.65 -0.70
CA LEU A 93 -0.27 9.71 -2.16
C LEU A 93 -1.36 10.69 -2.65
N PRO A 94 -1.11 11.43 -3.74
CA PRO A 94 -2.17 12.23 -4.37
C PRO A 94 -3.36 11.35 -4.77
N SER A 95 -4.56 11.79 -4.43
CA SER A 95 -5.81 11.11 -4.78
C SER A 95 -6.55 11.90 -5.85
N VAL A 96 -6.93 11.23 -6.93
CA VAL A 96 -7.66 11.83 -8.04
C VAL A 96 -8.85 10.97 -8.44
N PRO A 97 -9.99 11.56 -8.86
CA PRO A 97 -11.08 10.81 -9.46
C PRO A 97 -10.70 10.34 -10.87
N VAL A 98 -11.04 9.10 -11.21
CA VAL A 98 -10.77 8.51 -12.52
C VAL A 98 -11.97 7.71 -13.00
N LEU A 99 -12.19 7.66 -14.30
CA LEU A 99 -13.23 6.82 -14.91
C LEU A 99 -12.66 5.43 -15.22
N LEU A 100 -13.42 4.39 -14.93
CA LEU A 100 -13.01 3.03 -15.28
C LEU A 100 -13.10 2.81 -16.79
N GLY A 101 -12.02 2.38 -17.41
CA GLY A 101 -11.95 2.02 -18.82
C GLY A 101 -12.70 0.70 -19.17
N HIS A 102 -12.98 -0.12 -18.19
CA HIS A 102 -13.70 -1.39 -18.31
C HIS A 102 -14.32 -1.79 -16.96
N GLU A 103 -15.25 -2.76 -16.98
CA GLU A 103 -15.87 -3.31 -15.78
C GLU A 103 -14.79 -4.01 -14.91
N ILE A 104 -14.86 -3.83 -13.60
CA ILE A 104 -13.98 -4.50 -12.61
C ILE A 104 -14.85 -5.28 -11.62
N ARG A 105 -14.53 -6.56 -11.43
CA ARG A 105 -15.11 -7.38 -10.36
C ARG A 105 -14.46 -7.02 -9.04
N LEU A 106 -15.26 -6.84 -8.01
CA LEU A 106 -14.83 -6.47 -6.67
C LEU A 106 -14.57 -7.69 -5.78
N ASP A 107 -13.78 -7.49 -4.74
CA ASP A 107 -13.66 -8.46 -3.64
C ASP A 107 -14.89 -8.33 -2.72
N LYS A 108 -15.51 -9.47 -2.37
CA LYS A 108 -16.73 -9.49 -1.54
C LYS A 108 -16.48 -9.28 -0.05
N GLN A 109 -15.23 -9.28 0.37
CA GLN A 109 -14.88 -9.28 1.79
C GLN A 109 -13.95 -8.12 2.19
N ARG A 110 -13.17 -7.56 1.26
CA ARG A 110 -12.12 -6.60 1.56
C ARG A 110 -12.07 -5.49 0.52
N LYS A 111 -11.80 -4.28 0.98
CA LYS A 111 -11.40 -3.18 0.08
C LYS A 111 -10.16 -3.58 -0.71
N GLU A 112 -10.11 -3.24 -2.00
CA GLU A 112 -9.01 -3.58 -2.87
C GLU A 112 -8.28 -2.32 -3.34
N TYR A 113 -6.94 -2.35 -3.27
CA TYR A 113 -6.05 -1.40 -3.91
C TYR A 113 -5.56 -2.01 -5.22
N HIS A 114 -6.30 -1.75 -6.29
CA HIS A 114 -6.14 -2.40 -7.58
C HIS A 114 -5.13 -1.66 -8.44
N ARG A 115 -4.09 -2.34 -8.91
CA ARG A 115 -3.04 -1.75 -9.75
C ARG A 115 -3.60 -1.40 -11.12
N ALA A 116 -3.40 -0.14 -11.53
CA ALA A 116 -3.90 0.39 -12.78
C ALA A 116 -2.91 1.34 -13.45
N VAL A 117 -3.12 1.57 -14.73
CA VAL A 117 -2.53 2.68 -15.49
C VAL A 117 -3.57 3.76 -15.61
N VAL A 118 -3.28 4.93 -15.09
CA VAL A 118 -4.08 6.15 -15.28
C VAL A 118 -3.46 6.96 -16.41
N SER A 119 -4.27 7.33 -17.37
CA SER A 119 -3.88 8.18 -18.51
C SER A 119 -4.93 9.24 -18.77
N VAL A 120 -4.56 10.25 -19.56
CA VAL A 120 -5.52 11.26 -20.04
C VAL A 120 -6.31 10.69 -21.22
N GLY A 121 -7.63 10.65 -21.12
CA GLY A 121 -8.51 10.27 -22.21
C GLY A 121 -8.60 11.37 -23.29
N ARG A 122 -9.16 11.02 -24.46
CA ARG A 122 -9.33 11.97 -25.58
C ARG A 122 -10.19 13.18 -25.24
N ASP A 123 -11.05 13.06 -24.25
CA ASP A 123 -11.93 14.11 -23.74
C ASP A 123 -11.32 14.92 -22.58
N GLY A 124 -10.03 14.70 -22.28
CA GLY A 124 -9.30 15.35 -21.21
C GLY A 124 -9.53 14.77 -19.81
N ARG A 125 -10.47 13.81 -19.65
CA ARG A 125 -10.71 13.15 -18.37
C ARG A 125 -9.69 12.05 -18.08
N LEU A 126 -9.44 11.81 -16.81
CA LEU A 126 -8.56 10.70 -16.39
C LEU A 126 -9.30 9.36 -16.53
N VAL A 127 -8.67 8.41 -17.20
CA VAL A 127 -9.17 7.06 -17.40
C VAL A 127 -8.20 6.06 -16.82
N ALA A 128 -8.73 5.07 -16.10
CA ALA A 128 -7.96 4.00 -15.52
C ALA A 128 -8.17 2.68 -16.25
N ALA A 129 -7.07 2.06 -16.65
CA ALA A 129 -7.04 0.70 -17.19
C ALA A 129 -6.36 -0.24 -16.20
N SER A 130 -7.00 -1.37 -15.87
CA SER A 130 -6.37 -2.40 -15.02
C SER A 130 -5.11 -2.96 -15.67
N THR A 131 -4.07 -3.21 -14.88
CA THR A 131 -2.88 -3.92 -15.34
C THR A 131 -3.11 -5.45 -15.47
N GLY A 132 -4.35 -5.90 -15.47
CA GLY A 132 -4.73 -7.31 -15.62
C GLY A 132 -4.92 -8.03 -14.29
N ALA A 133 -4.60 -9.32 -14.25
CA ALA A 133 -4.83 -10.14 -13.07
C ALA A 133 -4.09 -9.61 -11.83
N GLN A 134 -4.87 -9.27 -10.79
CA GLN A 134 -4.36 -8.72 -9.52
C GLN A 134 -3.79 -9.79 -8.59
N ARG A 135 -3.44 -10.97 -9.12
CA ARG A 135 -2.78 -12.01 -8.33
C ARG A 135 -1.46 -11.47 -7.79
N SER A 136 -1.21 -11.74 -6.54
CA SER A 136 -0.03 -11.24 -5.84
C SER A 136 1.30 -11.75 -6.44
N SER A 137 1.28 -12.87 -7.15
CA SER A 137 2.45 -13.43 -7.86
C SER A 137 2.78 -12.73 -9.20
N MET A 138 1.89 -11.88 -9.72
CA MET A 138 2.10 -11.23 -11.02
C MET A 138 2.91 -9.93 -10.89
N VAL A 139 4.23 -10.07 -10.78
CA VAL A 139 5.18 -8.95 -10.71
C VAL A 139 5.13 -8.07 -11.96
N GLY A 140 4.86 -8.65 -13.13
CA GLY A 140 4.75 -7.93 -14.39
C GLY A 140 3.67 -6.83 -14.40
N SER A 141 2.61 -6.98 -13.57
CA SER A 141 1.56 -5.97 -13.42
C SER A 141 2.04 -4.69 -12.69
N LEU A 142 3.22 -4.72 -12.06
CA LEU A 142 3.83 -3.55 -11.43
C LEU A 142 4.57 -2.66 -12.43
N LYS A 143 5.08 -3.24 -13.53
CA LYS A 143 5.97 -2.53 -14.48
C LYS A 143 5.31 -1.29 -15.10
N SER A 144 4.01 -1.33 -15.35
CA SER A 144 3.26 -0.25 -15.99
C SER A 144 2.33 0.49 -15.04
N ALA A 145 2.08 -0.03 -13.83
CA ALA A 145 1.16 0.58 -12.89
C ALA A 145 1.69 1.93 -12.38
N ASN A 146 0.92 2.99 -12.56
CA ASN A 146 1.19 4.31 -12.01
C ASN A 146 0.17 4.74 -10.95
N ALA A 147 -0.82 3.89 -10.67
CA ALA A 147 -1.86 4.19 -9.68
C ALA A 147 -2.43 2.93 -9.00
N LEU A 148 -3.04 3.15 -7.84
CA LEU A 148 -3.84 2.18 -7.10
C LEU A 148 -5.29 2.67 -7.05
N LEU A 149 -6.23 1.95 -7.68
CA LEU A 149 -7.65 2.24 -7.55
C LEU A 149 -8.16 1.82 -6.18
N CYS A 150 -8.87 2.69 -5.50
CA CYS A 150 -9.50 2.42 -4.22
C CYS A 150 -10.88 1.79 -4.46
N LEU A 151 -10.94 0.47 -4.56
CA LEU A 151 -12.17 -0.25 -4.85
C LEU A 151 -12.88 -0.67 -3.55
N PRO A 152 -14.21 -0.42 -3.45
CA PRO A 152 -15.00 -0.85 -2.29
C PRO A 152 -15.23 -2.36 -2.27
N ILE A 153 -15.85 -2.84 -1.21
CA ILE A 153 -16.41 -4.19 -1.14
C ILE A 153 -17.68 -4.23 -1.98
N GLY A 154 -17.87 -5.28 -2.78
CA GLY A 154 -19.07 -5.41 -3.61
C GLY A 154 -18.99 -6.53 -4.63
N ASP A 155 -19.82 -6.46 -5.66
CA ASP A 155 -19.83 -7.42 -6.76
C ASP A 155 -19.02 -6.90 -7.96
N LYS A 156 -19.34 -5.71 -8.45
CA LYS A 156 -18.67 -5.10 -9.61
C LYS A 156 -18.88 -3.59 -9.67
N ILE A 157 -18.01 -2.91 -10.40
CA ILE A 157 -18.17 -1.52 -10.84
C ILE A 157 -18.10 -1.51 -12.37
N GLY A 158 -18.99 -0.80 -13.01
CA GLY A 158 -19.13 -0.73 -14.46
C GLY A 158 -18.06 0.13 -15.14
N LYS A 159 -17.89 -0.07 -16.46
CA LYS A 159 -17.14 0.84 -17.31
C LYS A 159 -17.75 2.26 -17.26
N GLY A 160 -16.90 3.29 -17.16
CA GLY A 160 -17.32 4.69 -17.13
C GLY A 160 -17.74 5.18 -15.74
N GLU A 161 -17.86 4.31 -14.75
CA GLU A 161 -18.07 4.73 -13.37
C GLU A 161 -16.80 5.33 -12.77
N GLU A 162 -16.98 6.30 -11.87
CA GLU A 162 -15.91 7.02 -11.22
C GLU A 162 -15.43 6.30 -9.95
N VAL A 163 -14.10 6.21 -9.78
CA VAL A 163 -13.45 5.71 -8.55
C VAL A 163 -12.28 6.60 -8.19
N GLN A 164 -11.82 6.54 -6.93
CA GLN A 164 -10.61 7.23 -6.50
C GLN A 164 -9.37 6.41 -6.88
N ALA A 165 -8.35 7.09 -7.40
CA ALA A 165 -7.04 6.55 -7.68
C ALA A 165 -5.95 7.26 -6.87
N LEU A 166 -5.10 6.51 -6.19
CA LEU A 166 -3.90 6.99 -5.53
C LEU A 166 -2.75 6.92 -6.53
N LEU A 167 -2.15 8.04 -6.86
CA LEU A 167 -1.06 8.11 -7.85
C LEU A 167 0.26 7.68 -7.21
N MET A 168 0.91 6.66 -7.80
CA MET A 168 2.25 6.18 -7.44
C MET A 168 3.33 6.74 -8.35
N GLY A 169 2.96 7.28 -9.51
CA GLY A 169 3.85 7.82 -10.53
C GLY A 169 3.17 8.83 -11.43
N ALA A 170 3.86 9.27 -12.47
CA ALA A 170 3.34 10.22 -13.44
C ALA A 170 2.14 9.63 -14.21
N ILE A 171 1.17 10.49 -14.52
CA ILE A 171 0.05 10.14 -15.40
C ILE A 171 0.59 9.99 -16.82
N SER A 172 0.25 8.90 -17.49
CA SER A 172 0.66 8.66 -18.87
C SER A 172 -0.06 9.62 -19.81
N ALA A 173 0.67 10.15 -20.79
CA ALA A 173 0.05 10.85 -21.92
C ALA A 173 -0.80 9.87 -22.74
N PRO A 174 -1.76 10.36 -23.53
CA PRO A 174 -2.61 9.54 -24.39
C PRO A 174 -1.82 8.81 -25.47
#